data_8afa9b33292aa0db9d0f1696feee6a9f
#
_entry.id   8afa9b33292aa0db9d0f1696feee6a9f
#
_cell.length_a   1.000
_cell.length_b   1.000
_cell.length_c   1.000
_cell.angle_alpha   90.00
_cell.angle_beta   90.00
_cell.angle_gamma   90.00
#
_symmetry.space_group_name_H-M   'P 1'
#
loop_
_entity.id
_entity.type
_entity.pdbx_description
1 polymer ?
#
loop_
_entity_poly.entity_id
_entity_poly.type
_entity_poly.pdbx_seq_one_letter_code
_entity_poly.pdbx_strand_id
1 'polypeptide(L)'
;MHSRKALSVNRLYIISRSLSASYPASTAFKDTSHMPAKRPAPRLAVIDEPRMNDAQRALLKSLRAGPRGASITPRGPFAVWMHAPEFGELAQKLGAHCRYGTALPPRLSEFAILCTARLWRAQYEWFAHAPMAEKGGVKPKTIDDLRRGRSPKSAPKDERAIHDFIQELYKTKRVGDRTYKRVQSLIGDAATVELVGILGYYALISMTLNVFRMLPPESEKLAFPES
;
A
#
# COMPACT_ATOMS: atom_id res chain seq x y z
N MET A 1 -56.70 0.44 6.76
CA MET A 1 -57.19 -0.41 5.64
C MET A 1 -55.97 -0.87 4.87
N HIS A 2 -55.59 -2.09 5.07
CA HIS A 2 -55.48 -3.23 4.15
C HIS A 2 -54.38 -3.05 3.09
N SER A 3 -53.43 -3.92 2.85
CA SER A 3 -53.36 -5.38 3.01
C SER A 3 -51.91 -5.86 2.79
N ARG A 4 -51.50 -6.82 3.58
CA ARG A 4 -50.36 -7.71 3.38
C ARG A 4 -50.56 -8.61 2.15
N LYS A 5 -49.49 -8.95 1.44
CA LYS A 5 -49.40 -10.28 0.82
C LYS A 5 -47.94 -10.77 0.81
N ALA A 6 -47.75 -11.79 1.60
CA ALA A 6 -46.63 -12.75 1.49
C ALA A 6 -47.08 -13.92 0.57
N LEU A 7 -46.14 -14.72 0.18
CA LEU A 7 -46.14 -16.08 -0.39
C LEU A 7 -45.17 -16.15 -1.57
N SER A 8 -44.31 -17.16 -1.79
CA SER A 8 -44.30 -18.53 -1.29
C SER A 8 -43.01 -19.21 -1.77
N VAL A 9 -42.55 -20.11 -0.94
CA VAL A 9 -41.48 -21.09 -1.14
C VAL A 9 -41.93 -22.16 -2.17
N ASN A 10 -41.05 -22.65 -3.02
CA ASN A 10 -41.02 -24.05 -3.50
C ASN A 10 -39.73 -24.29 -4.29
N ARG A 11 -38.96 -25.23 -3.96
CA ARG A 11 -38.95 -26.68 -3.81
C ARG A 11 -37.89 -27.32 -4.76
N LEU A 12 -37.00 -28.00 -4.13
CA LEU A 12 -36.03 -28.98 -4.62
C LEU A 12 -36.44 -29.79 -5.88
N TYR A 13 -35.44 -30.05 -6.73
CA TYR A 13 -35.37 -31.28 -7.48
C TYR A 13 -33.97 -31.89 -7.41
N ILE A 14 -33.90 -33.00 -6.70
CA ILE A 14 -32.79 -33.94 -6.69
C ILE A 14 -32.99 -34.87 -7.90
N ILE A 15 -31.97 -34.97 -8.76
CA ILE A 15 -31.86 -36.12 -9.66
C ILE A 15 -30.44 -36.68 -9.54
N SER A 16 -30.36 -37.80 -8.85
CA SER A 16 -29.22 -38.72 -8.85
C SER A 16 -29.11 -39.41 -10.19
N ARG A 17 -27.96 -39.40 -10.84
CA ARG A 17 -27.54 -40.45 -11.76
C ARG A 17 -26.08 -40.75 -11.56
N SER A 18 -25.81 -41.89 -10.98
CA SER A 18 -24.54 -42.57 -10.94
C SER A 18 -24.10 -42.94 -12.36
N LEU A 19 -22.92 -42.53 -12.77
CA LEU A 19 -22.14 -43.15 -13.83
C LEU A 19 -20.71 -43.30 -13.31
N SER A 20 -20.39 -44.54 -12.97
CA SER A 20 -19.05 -45.01 -12.68
C SER A 20 -18.22 -44.98 -13.96
N ALA A 21 -17.28 -44.03 -14.05
CA ALA A 21 -16.18 -44.07 -15.02
C ALA A 21 -14.88 -44.22 -14.24
N SER A 22 -14.29 -45.41 -14.33
CA SER A 22 -12.96 -45.72 -13.83
C SER A 22 -11.91 -44.94 -14.65
N TYR A 23 -11.29 -43.95 -14.03
CA TYR A 23 -10.10 -43.30 -14.54
C TYR A 23 -8.86 -44.05 -14.03
N PRO A 24 -7.86 -44.31 -14.90
CA PRO A 24 -6.60 -44.90 -14.44
C PRO A 24 -5.87 -43.92 -13.54
N ALA A 25 -5.26 -44.42 -12.46
CA ALA A 25 -4.43 -43.65 -11.54
C ALA A 25 -3.26 -43.00 -12.28
N SER A 26 -3.40 -41.70 -12.52
CA SER A 26 -2.27 -40.85 -12.95
C SER A 26 -1.31 -40.74 -11.77
N THR A 27 -0.13 -41.32 -11.91
CA THR A 27 1.02 -41.06 -11.04
C THR A 27 1.35 -39.59 -11.12
N ALA A 28 0.78 -38.79 -10.20
CA ALA A 28 1.15 -37.41 -10.03
C ALA A 28 2.61 -37.37 -9.57
N PHE A 29 3.51 -37.04 -10.48
CA PHE A 29 4.81 -36.54 -10.16
C PHE A 29 4.60 -35.29 -9.28
N LYS A 30 4.85 -35.41 -7.98
CA LYS A 30 4.97 -34.25 -7.10
C LYS A 30 6.21 -33.52 -7.54
N ASP A 31 6.02 -32.52 -8.39
CA ASP A 31 7.07 -31.52 -8.66
C ASP A 31 7.30 -30.73 -7.36
N THR A 32 8.31 -31.14 -6.60
CA THR A 32 8.76 -30.51 -5.35
C THR A 32 9.70 -29.32 -5.61
N SER A 33 9.87 -28.89 -6.86
CA SER A 33 10.88 -27.91 -7.25
C SER A 33 10.49 -26.44 -7.11
N HIS A 34 9.26 -26.14 -6.60
CA HIS A 34 8.81 -24.74 -6.44
C HIS A 34 8.15 -24.45 -5.09
N MET A 35 8.83 -24.79 -3.99
CA MET A 35 8.51 -24.17 -2.72
C MET A 35 8.96 -22.70 -2.82
N PRO A 36 8.09 -21.71 -2.66
CA PRO A 36 8.49 -20.32 -2.65
C PRO A 36 9.54 -20.13 -1.55
N ALA A 37 10.67 -19.51 -1.89
CA ALA A 37 11.73 -19.24 -0.92
C ALA A 37 11.15 -18.58 0.33
N LYS A 38 11.47 -19.13 1.50
CA LYS A 38 10.98 -18.62 2.78
C LYS A 38 11.37 -17.15 2.91
N ARG A 39 10.39 -16.29 3.15
CA ARG A 39 10.65 -14.85 3.31
C ARG A 39 11.57 -14.60 4.49
N PRO A 40 12.52 -13.65 4.36
CA PRO A 40 13.40 -13.32 5.46
C PRO A 40 12.58 -12.74 6.65
N ALA A 41 12.90 -13.17 7.85
CA ALA A 41 12.26 -12.66 9.05
C ALA A 41 12.55 -11.16 9.25
N PRO A 42 11.64 -10.41 9.87
CA PRO A 42 11.90 -9.03 10.31
C PRO A 42 13.17 -8.97 11.18
N ARG A 43 13.91 -7.86 11.06
CA ARG A 43 15.14 -7.65 11.87
C ARG A 43 14.87 -7.23 13.30
N LEU A 44 13.69 -6.69 13.57
CA LEU A 44 13.25 -6.30 14.92
C LEU A 44 12.04 -7.14 15.34
N ALA A 45 12.02 -7.53 16.60
CA ALA A 45 10.87 -8.21 17.18
C ALA A 45 9.66 -7.26 17.25
N VAL A 46 8.48 -7.80 17.06
CA VAL A 46 7.25 -7.04 17.34
C VAL A 46 7.13 -6.87 18.86
N ILE A 47 6.85 -5.64 19.29
CA ILE A 47 6.62 -5.32 20.69
C ILE A 47 5.13 -5.44 20.95
N ASP A 48 4.74 -6.46 21.71
CA ASP A 48 3.36 -6.67 22.13
C ASP A 48 2.89 -5.59 23.10
N GLU A 49 1.64 -5.16 22.97
CA GLU A 49 1.09 -4.05 23.75
C GLU A 49 1.24 -4.24 25.29
N PRO A 50 1.01 -5.43 25.89
CA PRO A 50 1.24 -5.64 27.31
C PRO A 50 2.69 -5.43 27.78
N ARG A 51 3.66 -5.57 26.87
CA ARG A 51 5.10 -5.45 27.14
C ARG A 51 5.66 -4.07 26.84
N MET A 52 4.83 -3.14 26.37
CA MET A 52 5.25 -1.77 26.05
C MET A 52 5.66 -1.00 27.32
N ASN A 53 6.72 -0.21 27.20
CA ASN A 53 7.07 0.83 28.18
C ASN A 53 6.17 2.07 27.99
N ASP A 54 6.34 3.09 28.86
CA ASP A 54 5.49 4.28 28.87
C ASP A 54 5.61 5.10 27.57
N ALA A 55 6.82 5.26 27.03
CA ALA A 55 7.04 5.98 25.78
C ALA A 55 6.38 5.26 24.58
N GLN A 56 6.43 3.94 24.53
CA GLN A 56 5.77 3.14 23.49
C GLN A 56 4.24 3.20 23.62
N ARG A 57 3.72 3.15 24.84
CA ARG A 57 2.28 3.35 25.10
C ARG A 57 1.82 4.75 24.71
N ALA A 58 2.63 5.78 24.97
CA ALA A 58 2.34 7.15 24.56
C ALA A 58 2.26 7.29 23.02
N LEU A 59 3.22 6.70 22.30
CA LEU A 59 3.21 6.66 20.83
C LEU A 59 1.96 5.93 20.30
N LEU A 60 1.63 4.76 20.86
CA LEU A 60 0.43 4.01 20.43
C LEU A 60 -0.85 4.80 20.71
N LYS A 61 -0.95 5.47 21.87
CA LYS A 61 -2.07 6.36 22.19
C LYS A 61 -2.20 7.50 21.17
N SER A 62 -1.08 8.13 20.82
CA SER A 62 -1.04 9.20 19.82
C SER A 62 -1.48 8.70 18.43
N LEU A 63 -1.01 7.53 18.00
CA LEU A 63 -1.45 6.89 16.74
C LEU A 63 -2.95 6.65 16.72
N ARG A 64 -3.53 6.15 17.83
CA ARG A 64 -4.97 5.85 17.98
C ARG A 64 -5.85 7.10 18.04
N ALA A 65 -5.33 8.18 18.58
CA ALA A 65 -6.03 9.47 18.63
C ALA A 65 -6.03 10.22 17.30
N GLY A 66 -5.16 9.83 16.37
CA GLY A 66 -5.01 10.46 15.07
C GLY A 66 -6.02 9.97 14.02
N PRO A 67 -5.92 10.49 12.79
CA PRO A 67 -6.85 10.20 11.69
C PRO A 67 -6.80 8.74 11.18
N ARG A 68 -5.85 7.94 11.66
CA ARG A 68 -5.75 6.50 11.35
C ARG A 68 -6.79 5.66 12.08
N GLY A 69 -7.36 6.18 13.16
CA GLY A 69 -8.44 5.58 13.93
C GLY A 69 -7.99 4.71 15.11
N ALA A 70 -8.90 4.52 16.06
CA ALA A 70 -8.63 3.88 17.36
C ALA A 70 -8.23 2.39 17.27
N SER A 71 -8.55 1.72 16.17
CA SER A 71 -8.24 0.29 15.97
C SER A 71 -6.84 0.03 15.40
N ILE A 72 -6.03 1.07 15.17
CA ILE A 72 -4.68 0.87 14.62
C ILE A 72 -3.83 0.03 15.57
N THR A 73 -3.16 -0.95 15.01
CA THR A 73 -2.12 -1.73 15.67
C THR A 73 -0.77 -1.41 15.05
N PRO A 74 0.33 -1.43 15.82
CA PRO A 74 1.67 -1.20 15.30
C PRO A 74 2.05 -2.29 14.28
N ARG A 75 2.01 -1.93 13.00
CA ARG A 75 2.42 -2.79 11.87
C ARG A 75 3.25 -1.98 10.89
N GLY A 76 4.02 -2.65 10.03
CA GLY A 76 4.87 -1.98 9.06
C GLY A 76 5.83 -1.00 9.74
N PRO A 77 5.90 0.26 9.30
CA PRO A 77 6.83 1.24 9.85
C PRO A 77 6.54 1.55 11.33
N PHE A 78 5.28 1.50 11.76
CA PHE A 78 4.91 1.75 13.16
C PHE A 78 5.47 0.69 14.10
N ALA A 79 5.52 -0.59 13.70
CA ALA A 79 6.15 -1.63 14.50
C ALA A 79 7.65 -1.37 14.70
N VAL A 80 8.33 -0.88 13.67
CA VAL A 80 9.74 -0.48 13.76
C VAL A 80 9.92 0.72 14.70
N TRP A 81 9.07 1.72 14.58
CA TRP A 81 9.16 2.95 15.39
C TRP A 81 8.80 2.78 16.85
N MET A 82 8.17 1.66 17.24
CA MET A 82 8.04 1.30 18.65
C MET A 82 9.41 1.11 19.34
N HIS A 83 10.49 0.84 18.59
CA HIS A 83 11.85 0.75 19.10
C HIS A 83 12.54 2.13 19.28
N ALA A 84 11.96 3.21 18.72
CA ALA A 84 12.40 4.58 18.83
C ALA A 84 11.17 5.51 18.96
N PRO A 85 10.42 5.46 20.07
CA PRO A 85 9.09 6.05 20.16
C PRO A 85 9.07 7.58 20.01
N GLU A 86 10.10 8.30 20.44
CA GLU A 86 10.20 9.74 20.25
C GLU A 86 10.32 10.10 18.75
N PHE A 87 11.18 9.41 18.03
CA PHE A 87 11.27 9.53 16.57
C PHE A 87 9.95 9.12 15.90
N GLY A 88 9.38 8.01 16.35
CA GLY A 88 8.10 7.50 15.85
C GLY A 88 6.97 8.51 16.00
N GLU A 89 6.95 9.26 17.08
CA GLU A 89 5.94 10.31 17.32
C GLU A 89 6.05 11.45 16.31
N LEU A 90 7.24 11.93 16.01
CA LEU A 90 7.47 12.97 15.01
C LEU A 90 7.14 12.46 13.60
N ALA A 91 7.63 11.30 13.27
CA ALA A 91 7.43 10.67 11.96
C ALA A 91 5.94 10.36 11.70
N GLN A 92 5.21 9.83 12.69
CA GLN A 92 3.79 9.53 12.51
C GLN A 92 2.93 10.79 12.34
N LYS A 93 3.26 11.89 13.03
CA LYS A 93 2.57 13.19 12.85
C LYS A 93 2.77 13.75 11.45
N LEU A 94 4.02 13.77 10.97
CA LEU A 94 4.31 14.17 9.59
C LEU A 94 3.55 13.28 8.60
N GLY A 95 3.53 11.97 8.82
CA GLY A 95 2.80 11.04 7.97
C GLY A 95 1.29 11.20 8.03
N ALA A 96 0.73 11.60 9.17
CA ALA A 96 -0.68 11.94 9.26
C ALA A 96 -1.01 13.16 8.38
N HIS A 97 -0.17 14.20 8.40
CA HIS A 97 -0.33 15.34 7.51
C HIS A 97 -0.18 14.94 6.03
N CYS A 98 0.91 14.27 5.66
CA CYS A 98 1.15 13.83 4.28
C CYS A 98 0.01 13.01 3.68
N ARG A 99 -0.73 12.30 4.51
CA ARG A 99 -1.79 11.41 4.05
C ARG A 99 -3.18 12.01 4.10
N TYR A 100 -3.47 12.85 5.09
CA TYR A 100 -4.83 13.32 5.37
C TYR A 100 -4.97 14.84 5.40
N GLY A 101 -3.88 15.59 5.43
CA GLY A 101 -3.87 17.04 5.63
C GLY A 101 -3.37 17.86 4.44
N THR A 102 -2.99 17.22 3.34
CA THR A 102 -2.47 17.94 2.17
C THR A 102 -3.58 18.45 1.24
N ALA A 103 -3.25 19.45 0.43
CA ALA A 103 -4.13 19.96 -0.63
C ALA A 103 -4.25 19.00 -1.84
N LEU A 104 -3.39 17.96 -1.92
CA LEU A 104 -3.53 16.96 -2.95
C LEU A 104 -4.76 16.08 -2.69
N PRO A 105 -5.62 15.88 -3.69
CA PRO A 105 -6.71 14.91 -3.54
C PRO A 105 -6.16 13.49 -3.35
N PRO A 106 -6.89 12.59 -2.65
CA PRO A 106 -6.45 11.23 -2.36
C PRO A 106 -5.93 10.46 -3.59
N ARG A 107 -6.50 10.68 -4.75
CA ARG A 107 -6.04 10.08 -6.01
C ARG A 107 -4.59 10.43 -6.31
N LEU A 108 -4.21 11.70 -6.20
CA LEU A 108 -2.87 12.16 -6.55
C LEU A 108 -1.84 11.86 -5.46
N SER A 109 -2.23 11.97 -4.18
CA SER A 109 -1.33 11.61 -3.07
C SER A 109 -1.04 10.11 -3.08
N GLU A 110 -2.04 9.24 -3.20
CA GLU A 110 -1.83 7.79 -3.27
C GLU A 110 -1.08 7.36 -4.55
N PHE A 111 -1.32 8.03 -5.69
CA PHE A 111 -0.53 7.83 -6.91
C PHE A 111 0.96 8.13 -6.68
N ALA A 112 1.29 9.26 -6.04
CA ALA A 112 2.67 9.64 -5.72
C ALA A 112 3.33 8.65 -4.73
N ILE A 113 2.55 8.15 -3.75
CA ILE A 113 2.98 7.10 -2.82
C ILE A 113 3.34 5.82 -3.57
N LEU A 114 2.47 5.35 -4.49
CA LEU A 114 2.76 4.15 -5.28
C LEU A 114 4.00 4.31 -6.17
N CYS A 115 4.19 5.48 -6.79
CA CYS A 115 5.40 5.77 -7.56
C CYS A 115 6.66 5.65 -6.68
N THR A 116 6.62 6.20 -5.45
CA THR A 116 7.73 6.13 -4.50
C THR A 116 7.96 4.68 -4.04
N ALA A 117 6.91 3.98 -3.64
CA ALA A 117 6.99 2.57 -3.23
C ALA A 117 7.60 1.69 -4.33
N ARG A 118 7.26 1.95 -5.60
CA ARG A 118 7.82 1.22 -6.75
C ARG A 118 9.31 1.50 -6.94
N LEU A 119 9.73 2.76 -6.83
CA LEU A 119 11.14 3.16 -6.98
C LEU A 119 12.01 2.54 -5.88
N TRP A 120 11.51 2.47 -4.65
CA TRP A 120 12.16 1.84 -3.50
C TRP A 120 11.95 0.31 -3.45
N ARG A 121 11.11 -0.25 -4.33
CA ARG A 121 10.69 -1.67 -4.29
C ARG A 121 10.16 -2.08 -2.91
N ALA A 122 9.48 -1.16 -2.22
CA ALA A 122 8.94 -1.35 -0.89
C ALA A 122 7.64 -2.17 -0.96
N GLN A 123 7.77 -3.49 -0.76
CA GLN A 123 6.67 -4.47 -0.89
C GLN A 123 5.50 -4.16 0.04
N TYR A 124 5.81 -3.88 1.31
CA TYR A 124 4.77 -3.57 2.31
C TYR A 124 4.04 -2.27 1.98
N GLU A 125 4.76 -1.25 1.53
CA GLU A 125 4.18 0.03 1.18
C GLU A 125 3.23 -0.10 -0.02
N TRP A 126 3.66 -0.85 -1.03
CA TRP A 126 2.80 -1.17 -2.15
C TRP A 126 1.54 -1.93 -1.72
N PHE A 127 1.70 -2.98 -0.91
CA PHE A 127 0.60 -3.77 -0.37
C PHE A 127 -0.43 -2.90 0.37
N ALA A 128 0.06 -1.99 1.20
CA ALA A 128 -0.79 -1.11 2.00
C ALA A 128 -1.52 -0.05 1.14
N HIS A 129 -0.86 0.50 0.13
CA HIS A 129 -1.34 1.68 -0.59
C HIS A 129 -2.00 1.39 -1.94
N ALA A 130 -1.76 0.24 -2.59
CA ALA A 130 -2.40 -0.06 -3.87
C ALA A 130 -3.94 -0.11 -3.80
N PRO A 131 -4.57 -0.74 -2.77
CA PRO A 131 -6.02 -0.69 -2.62
C PRO A 131 -6.55 0.72 -2.32
N MET A 132 -5.77 1.55 -1.63
CA MET A 132 -6.16 2.92 -1.32
C MET A 132 -6.06 3.82 -2.55
N ALA A 133 -5.07 3.64 -3.38
CA ALA A 133 -4.94 4.34 -4.65
C ALA A 133 -6.13 4.02 -5.58
N GLU A 134 -6.51 2.75 -5.68
CA GLU A 134 -7.69 2.34 -6.45
C GLU A 134 -8.97 2.97 -5.89
N LYS A 135 -9.18 2.91 -4.58
CA LYS A 135 -10.31 3.56 -3.90
C LYS A 135 -10.29 5.08 -4.07
N GLY A 136 -9.11 5.69 -4.12
CA GLY A 136 -8.91 7.12 -4.37
C GLY A 136 -9.20 7.54 -5.82
N GLY A 137 -9.36 6.58 -6.75
CA GLY A 137 -9.70 6.83 -8.15
C GLY A 137 -8.54 6.65 -9.14
N VAL A 138 -7.39 6.13 -8.72
CA VAL A 138 -6.33 5.70 -9.65
C VAL A 138 -6.81 4.45 -10.40
N LYS A 139 -6.77 4.49 -11.72
CA LYS A 139 -7.29 3.38 -12.54
C LYS A 139 -6.45 2.10 -12.34
N PRO A 140 -7.07 0.88 -12.31
CA PRO A 140 -6.36 -0.39 -12.16
C PRO A 140 -5.23 -0.59 -13.19
N LYS A 141 -5.46 -0.17 -14.44
CA LYS A 141 -4.42 -0.21 -15.47
C LYS A 141 -3.21 0.67 -15.13
N THR A 142 -3.43 1.85 -14.56
CA THR A 142 -2.35 2.75 -14.10
C THR A 142 -1.56 2.09 -12.99
N ILE A 143 -2.24 1.50 -12.00
CA ILE A 143 -1.60 0.76 -10.90
C ILE A 143 -0.76 -0.41 -11.45
N ASP A 144 -1.27 -1.19 -12.40
CA ASP A 144 -0.50 -2.29 -13.02
C ASP A 144 0.71 -1.78 -13.83
N ASP A 145 0.57 -0.67 -14.55
CA ASP A 145 1.70 -0.07 -15.27
C ASP A 145 2.80 0.38 -14.28
N LEU A 146 2.44 1.05 -13.18
CA LEU A 146 3.39 1.42 -12.12
C LEU A 146 4.03 0.17 -11.50
N ARG A 147 3.24 -0.85 -11.15
CA ARG A 147 3.74 -2.10 -10.56
C ARG A 147 4.81 -2.75 -11.44
N ARG A 148 4.61 -2.73 -12.74
CA ARG A 148 5.57 -3.27 -13.73
C ARG A 148 6.72 -2.31 -14.05
N GLY A 149 6.78 -1.13 -13.44
CA GLY A 149 7.78 -0.11 -13.71
C GLY A 149 7.64 0.54 -15.09
N ARG A 150 6.42 0.53 -15.65
CA ARG A 150 6.11 1.15 -16.93
C ARG A 150 5.56 2.56 -16.72
N SER A 151 5.85 3.46 -17.67
CA SER A 151 5.20 4.78 -17.68
C SER A 151 3.69 4.62 -17.89
N PRO A 152 2.84 5.28 -17.06
CA PRO A 152 1.38 5.17 -17.13
C PRO A 152 0.81 6.08 -18.25
N LYS A 153 1.06 5.75 -19.51
CA LYS A 153 0.72 6.60 -20.68
C LYS A 153 -0.77 6.90 -20.79
N SER A 154 -1.64 5.99 -20.36
CA SER A 154 -3.11 6.15 -20.38
C SER A 154 -3.69 6.88 -19.16
N ALA A 155 -2.86 7.26 -18.20
CA ALA A 155 -3.27 7.99 -17.00
C ALA A 155 -3.68 9.44 -17.34
N PRO A 156 -4.48 10.11 -16.49
CA PRO A 156 -4.79 11.54 -16.61
C PRO A 156 -3.54 12.42 -16.68
N LYS A 157 -3.71 13.65 -17.19
CA LYS A 157 -2.58 14.59 -17.41
C LYS A 157 -1.81 14.91 -16.12
N ASP A 158 -2.52 15.07 -15.01
CA ASP A 158 -1.95 15.36 -13.69
C ASP A 158 -1.13 14.18 -13.13
N GLU A 159 -1.65 12.95 -13.21
CA GLU A 159 -0.90 11.75 -12.82
C GLU A 159 0.38 11.58 -13.66
N ARG A 160 0.30 11.79 -14.99
CA ARG A 160 1.49 11.73 -15.84
C ARG A 160 2.50 12.82 -15.50
N ALA A 161 2.04 14.04 -15.22
CA ALA A 161 2.94 15.13 -14.83
C ALA A 161 3.67 14.82 -13.52
N ILE A 162 2.93 14.31 -12.51
CA ILE A 162 3.50 13.88 -11.23
C ILE A 162 4.47 12.70 -11.43
N HIS A 163 4.11 11.71 -12.27
CA HIS A 163 5.01 10.61 -12.59
C HIS A 163 6.34 11.11 -13.17
N ASP A 164 6.29 11.97 -14.18
CA ASP A 164 7.48 12.51 -14.83
C ASP A 164 8.34 13.34 -13.85
N PHE A 165 7.69 14.13 -13.00
CA PHE A 165 8.35 14.88 -11.92
C PHE A 165 9.11 13.95 -10.97
N ILE A 166 8.46 12.88 -10.53
CA ILE A 166 9.06 11.89 -9.62
C ILE A 166 10.23 11.18 -10.29
N GLN A 167 10.06 10.72 -11.52
CA GLN A 167 11.13 10.05 -12.26
C GLN A 167 12.35 10.96 -12.46
N GLU A 168 12.14 12.21 -12.83
CA GLU A 168 13.22 13.18 -13.00
C GLU A 168 13.91 13.46 -11.66
N LEU A 169 13.17 13.74 -10.61
CA LEU A 169 13.70 14.00 -9.26
C LEU A 169 14.57 12.84 -8.76
N TYR A 170 14.07 11.61 -8.84
CA TYR A 170 14.82 10.44 -8.34
C TYR A 170 16.04 10.11 -9.21
N LYS A 171 15.97 10.35 -10.51
CA LYS A 171 17.07 10.09 -11.45
C LYS A 171 18.18 11.15 -11.32
N THR A 172 17.81 12.42 -11.35
CA THR A 172 18.76 13.55 -11.46
C THR A 172 19.00 14.27 -10.14
N LYS A 173 18.22 13.99 -9.10
CA LYS A 173 18.19 14.69 -7.80
C LYS A 173 17.75 16.15 -7.91
N ARG A 174 17.19 16.54 -9.03
CA ARG A 174 16.67 17.87 -9.34
C ARG A 174 15.45 17.74 -10.24
N VAL A 175 14.72 18.84 -10.41
CA VAL A 175 13.61 18.97 -11.36
C VAL A 175 13.85 20.22 -12.17
N GLY A 176 13.83 20.11 -13.50
CA GLY A 176 13.98 21.24 -14.41
C GLY A 176 12.71 22.10 -14.46
N ASP A 177 12.87 23.37 -14.86
CA ASP A 177 11.79 24.37 -14.88
C ASP A 177 10.56 23.93 -15.68
N ARG A 178 10.76 23.25 -16.79
CA ARG A 178 9.64 22.75 -17.63
C ARG A 178 8.78 21.75 -16.87
N THR A 179 9.41 20.78 -16.20
CA THR A 179 8.71 19.74 -15.43
C THR A 179 8.06 20.36 -14.19
N TYR A 180 8.77 21.25 -13.50
CA TYR A 180 8.25 22.00 -12.36
C TYR A 180 7.00 22.80 -12.74
N LYS A 181 7.08 23.66 -13.75
CA LYS A 181 5.97 24.51 -14.20
C LYS A 181 4.76 23.70 -14.64
N ARG A 182 4.99 22.53 -15.27
CA ARG A 182 3.90 21.64 -15.69
C ARG A 182 3.14 21.07 -14.48
N VAL A 183 3.82 20.65 -13.43
CA VAL A 183 3.17 20.16 -12.22
C VAL A 183 2.49 21.31 -11.49
N GLN A 184 3.22 22.39 -11.23
CA GLN A 184 2.73 23.59 -10.54
C GLN A 184 1.45 24.16 -11.19
N SER A 185 1.36 24.19 -12.52
CA SER A 185 0.17 24.67 -13.24
C SER A 185 -1.05 23.74 -13.10
N LEU A 186 -0.86 22.46 -12.77
CA LEU A 186 -1.94 21.47 -12.61
C LEU A 186 -2.44 21.35 -11.18
N ILE A 187 -1.56 21.51 -10.19
CA ILE A 187 -1.90 21.28 -8.79
C ILE A 187 -1.69 22.50 -7.88
N GLY A 188 -1.03 23.55 -8.36
CA GLY A 188 -0.74 24.77 -7.60
C GLY A 188 0.52 24.67 -6.70
N ASP A 189 0.90 25.80 -6.10
CA ASP A 189 2.13 25.92 -5.32
C ASP A 189 2.10 25.08 -4.04
N ALA A 190 1.05 25.22 -3.23
CA ALA A 190 0.91 24.49 -1.97
C ALA A 190 0.99 22.98 -2.18
N ALA A 191 0.20 22.44 -3.12
CA ALA A 191 0.22 21.01 -3.42
C ALA A 191 1.54 20.54 -4.04
N THR A 192 2.28 21.42 -4.75
CA THR A 192 3.63 21.08 -5.26
C THR A 192 4.64 20.96 -4.13
N VAL A 193 4.59 21.84 -3.12
CA VAL A 193 5.43 21.74 -1.91
C VAL A 193 5.09 20.46 -1.15
N GLU A 194 3.81 20.19 -0.94
CA GLU A 194 3.34 19.01 -0.24
C GLU A 194 3.62 17.70 -0.99
N LEU A 195 3.63 17.73 -2.33
CA LEU A 195 4.09 16.59 -3.14
C LEU A 195 5.53 16.23 -2.78
N VAL A 196 6.43 17.21 -2.68
CA VAL A 196 7.83 16.95 -2.24
C VAL A 196 7.86 16.38 -0.82
N GLY A 197 7.02 16.89 0.08
CA GLY A 197 6.86 16.36 1.44
C GLY A 197 6.42 14.89 1.43
N ILE A 198 5.41 14.55 0.62
CA ILE A 198 4.93 13.16 0.44
C ILE A 198 6.07 12.27 -0.06
N LEU A 199 6.80 12.69 -1.11
CA LEU A 199 7.89 11.90 -1.68
C LEU A 199 9.01 11.64 -0.67
N GLY A 200 9.40 12.66 0.10
CA GLY A 200 10.43 12.52 1.15
C GLY A 200 9.96 11.62 2.29
N TYR A 201 8.74 11.81 2.76
CA TYR A 201 8.17 10.99 3.82
C TYR A 201 8.04 9.51 3.41
N TYR A 202 7.50 9.24 2.23
CA TYR A 202 7.35 7.86 1.77
C TYR A 202 8.66 7.21 1.30
N ALA A 203 9.70 8.00 1.01
CA ALA A 203 11.07 7.48 0.92
C ALA A 203 11.59 7.02 2.30
N LEU A 204 11.36 7.81 3.37
CA LEU A 204 11.67 7.42 4.75
C LEU A 204 10.94 6.12 5.14
N ILE A 205 9.63 6.03 4.86
CA ILE A 205 8.84 4.82 5.09
C ILE A 205 9.45 3.63 4.35
N SER A 206 9.72 3.78 3.05
CA SER A 206 10.27 2.71 2.21
C SER A 206 11.62 2.23 2.69
N MET A 207 12.52 3.15 3.08
CA MET A 207 13.80 2.81 3.70
C MET A 207 13.61 2.05 5.01
N THR A 208 12.71 2.52 5.88
CA THR A 208 12.38 1.84 7.15
C THR A 208 11.92 0.41 6.89
N LEU A 209 10.96 0.21 6.00
CA LEU A 209 10.41 -1.10 5.68
C LEU A 209 11.48 -2.04 5.10
N ASN A 210 12.27 -1.55 4.15
CA ASN A 210 13.30 -2.35 3.48
C ASN A 210 14.46 -2.71 4.43
N VAL A 211 14.97 -1.74 5.20
CA VAL A 211 16.07 -1.98 6.16
C VAL A 211 15.65 -2.99 7.22
N PHE A 212 14.43 -2.89 7.76
CA PHE A 212 13.97 -3.77 8.84
C PHE A 212 13.22 -5.00 8.34
N ARG A 213 13.19 -5.25 7.02
CA ARG A 213 12.56 -6.43 6.38
C ARG A 213 11.09 -6.58 6.74
N MET A 214 10.37 -5.46 6.74
CA MET A 214 8.93 -5.45 6.94
C MET A 214 8.26 -5.79 5.62
N LEU A 215 7.79 -7.02 5.49
CA LEU A 215 7.10 -7.54 4.31
C LEU A 215 5.60 -7.64 4.56
N PRO A 216 4.76 -7.71 3.49
CA PRO A 216 3.36 -8.07 3.63
C PRO A 216 3.19 -9.42 4.32
N PRO A 217 1.99 -9.75 4.86
CA PRO A 217 1.71 -11.10 5.38
C PRO A 217 2.10 -12.21 4.39
N GLU A 218 2.47 -13.38 4.88
CA GLU A 218 2.90 -14.50 4.01
C GLU A 218 1.81 -14.96 3.03
N SER A 219 0.54 -14.78 3.39
CA SER A 219 -0.61 -15.04 2.53
C SER A 219 -0.69 -14.11 1.30
N GLU A 220 0.00 -12.98 1.33
CA GLU A 220 -0.06 -11.98 0.27
C GLU A 220 1.05 -12.18 -0.76
N LYS A 221 0.71 -12.06 -2.04
CA LYS A 221 1.70 -12.12 -3.11
C LYS A 221 2.52 -10.84 -3.13
N LEU A 222 3.84 -10.99 -3.26
CA LEU A 222 4.73 -9.84 -3.44
C LEU A 222 4.46 -9.13 -4.76
N ALA A 223 4.45 -7.81 -4.72
CA ALA A 223 4.15 -6.98 -5.89
C ALA A 223 5.30 -6.96 -6.91
N PHE A 224 6.54 -7.06 -6.41
CA PHE A 224 7.77 -6.99 -7.21
C PHE A 224 8.59 -8.26 -7.02
N PRO A 225 9.38 -8.68 -8.03
CA PRO A 225 10.38 -9.73 -7.82
C PRO A 225 11.34 -9.35 -6.70
N GLU A 226 11.71 -10.29 -5.85
CA GLU A 226 12.84 -10.11 -4.93
C GLU A 226 14.14 -10.05 -5.75
N SER A 227 15.05 -9.17 -5.35
CA SER A 227 16.36 -8.99 -6.00
C SER A 227 17.40 -9.86 -5.34
#